data_0e0867d63adea78fd467dd34596d2350
#
_entry.id   0e0867d63adea78fd467dd34596d2350
#
_cell.length_a   1.000
_cell.length_b   1.000
_cell.length_c   1.000
_cell.angle_alpha   90.00
_cell.angle_beta   90.00
_cell.angle_gamma   90.00
#
_symmetry.space_group_name_H-M   'P 1'
#
loop_
_entity.id
_entity.type
_entity.pdbx_description
1 polymer ?
#
loop_
_entity_poly.entity_id
_entity_poly.type
_entity_poly.pdbx_seq_one_letter_code
_entity_poly.pdbx_strand_id
1 'polypeptide(L)'
;MDKTPLAIIITPICILSEAPLKLGAYGYIKQFLRDPKSTGSIGPSNEELSELVTETARLNEMGTVVELGSGTGVFTEKILEKKSPEALFFAIEINPEFCEATKSRCPSATVYRDSAENMKKYLEQHGKDSCDCIISSLPWAVFDHGTQDRLLNVIWDVLKPGGRMITFSYSISMMVPNARRFRSTLRNKFTSVVKSKTVWSNFPPAFVYSAEK
;
A
#
# COMPACT_ATOMS: atom_id res chain seq x y z
N MET A 1 -38.92 18.99 -53.81
CA MET A 1 -39.13 19.24 -52.36
C MET A 1 -38.81 17.93 -51.64
N ASP A 2 -37.57 17.75 -51.33
CA ASP A 2 -37.08 16.50 -50.75
C ASP A 2 -36.73 16.80 -49.28
N LYS A 3 -37.42 16.15 -48.36
CA LYS A 3 -37.24 16.31 -46.92
C LYS A 3 -36.46 15.08 -46.41
N THR A 4 -35.15 15.19 -46.38
CA THR A 4 -34.30 14.20 -45.70
C THR A 4 -34.28 14.49 -44.21
N PRO A 5 -34.64 13.58 -43.32
CA PRO A 5 -34.55 13.79 -41.90
C PRO A 5 -33.10 13.67 -41.37
N LEU A 6 -32.71 14.63 -40.56
CA LEU A 6 -31.44 14.67 -39.83
C LEU A 6 -31.31 13.42 -38.95
N ALA A 7 -30.41 12.52 -39.28
CA ALA A 7 -30.04 11.41 -38.42
C ALA A 7 -29.19 11.95 -37.27
N ILE A 8 -29.74 11.99 -36.07
CA ILE A 8 -29.00 12.23 -34.83
C ILE A 8 -28.11 10.99 -34.58
N ILE A 9 -26.82 11.14 -34.79
CA ILE A 9 -25.82 10.13 -34.41
C ILE A 9 -25.70 10.19 -32.90
N ILE A 10 -26.40 9.31 -32.20
CA ILE A 10 -26.18 9.02 -30.80
C ILE A 10 -24.95 8.16 -30.73
N THR A 11 -23.83 8.76 -30.40
CA THR A 11 -22.60 8.04 -30.03
C THR A 11 -22.90 7.13 -28.85
N PRO A 12 -22.62 5.82 -28.90
CA PRO A 12 -22.88 4.95 -27.78
C PRO A 12 -21.94 5.35 -26.64
N ILE A 13 -22.54 5.80 -25.52
CA ILE A 13 -21.91 5.94 -24.24
C ILE A 13 -21.21 4.62 -23.92
N CYS A 14 -19.93 4.72 -23.75
CA CYS A 14 -19.03 3.65 -23.39
C CYS A 14 -19.67 2.71 -22.36
N ILE A 15 -19.84 1.47 -22.78
CA ILE A 15 -20.31 0.36 -21.97
C ILE A 15 -19.37 0.28 -20.77
N LEU A 16 -19.83 0.71 -19.61
CA LEU A 16 -19.26 0.30 -18.33
C LEU A 16 -19.31 -1.22 -18.30
N SER A 17 -18.15 -1.86 -18.44
CA SER A 17 -18.02 -3.29 -18.42
C SER A 17 -18.70 -3.85 -17.17
N GLU A 18 -19.71 -4.65 -17.36
CA GLU A 18 -20.40 -5.42 -16.32
C GLU A 18 -19.47 -6.48 -15.72
N ALA A 19 -18.57 -6.09 -14.87
CA ALA A 19 -17.90 -6.96 -13.90
C ALA A 19 -17.22 -6.04 -12.90
N PRO A 20 -17.60 -6.05 -11.65
CA PRO A 20 -17.40 -7.18 -10.76
C PRO A 20 -18.41 -7.28 -9.59
N LEU A 21 -19.69 -7.25 -9.84
CA LEU A 21 -20.70 -7.41 -8.77
C LEU A 21 -20.77 -8.83 -8.18
N LYS A 22 -20.06 -9.81 -8.77
CA LYS A 22 -20.07 -11.22 -8.30
C LYS A 22 -18.84 -11.63 -7.47
N LEU A 23 -17.79 -10.81 -7.38
CA LEU A 23 -16.69 -11.09 -6.48
C LEU A 23 -16.96 -10.38 -5.15
N GLY A 24 -17.07 -11.13 -4.05
CA GLY A 24 -17.08 -10.53 -2.71
C GLY A 24 -15.82 -9.70 -2.45
N ALA A 25 -15.82 -8.84 -1.44
CA ALA A 25 -14.71 -7.94 -1.09
C ALA A 25 -13.33 -8.61 -1.14
N TYR A 26 -13.23 -9.86 -0.71
CA TYR A 26 -12.01 -10.68 -0.77
C TYR A 26 -11.55 -10.95 -2.20
N GLY A 27 -12.47 -11.35 -3.09
CA GLY A 27 -12.16 -11.63 -4.49
C GLY A 27 -11.69 -10.37 -5.24
N TYR A 28 -12.33 -9.22 -4.97
CA TYR A 28 -11.95 -7.94 -5.55
C TYR A 28 -10.52 -7.53 -5.11
N ILE A 29 -10.22 -7.61 -3.82
CA ILE A 29 -8.88 -7.28 -3.30
C ILE A 29 -7.84 -8.23 -3.90
N LYS A 30 -8.12 -9.53 -3.98
CA LYS A 30 -7.22 -10.52 -4.57
C LYS A 30 -6.97 -10.27 -6.06
N GLN A 31 -7.99 -9.89 -6.82
CA GLN A 31 -7.87 -9.56 -8.24
C GLN A 31 -7.10 -8.25 -8.44
N PHE A 32 -7.37 -7.22 -7.63
CA PHE A 32 -6.64 -5.96 -7.62
C PHE A 32 -5.14 -6.17 -7.41
N LEU A 33 -4.78 -7.07 -6.48
CA LEU A 33 -3.37 -7.40 -6.21
C LEU A 33 -2.71 -8.23 -7.31
N ARG A 34 -3.49 -9.01 -8.08
CA ARG A 34 -2.97 -9.80 -9.22
C ARG A 34 -2.81 -8.98 -10.49
N ASP A 35 -3.71 -8.06 -10.72
CA ASP A 35 -3.71 -7.21 -11.90
C ASP A 35 -4.30 -5.83 -11.57
N PRO A 36 -3.47 -4.92 -11.03
CA PRO A 36 -3.89 -3.55 -10.71
C PRO A 36 -4.39 -2.78 -11.93
N LYS A 37 -3.86 -3.09 -13.13
CA LYS A 37 -4.25 -2.42 -14.38
C LYS A 37 -5.66 -2.78 -14.81
N SER A 38 -6.09 -4.03 -14.61
CA SER A 38 -7.43 -4.49 -15.00
C SER A 38 -8.54 -3.95 -14.09
N THR A 39 -8.19 -3.48 -12.89
CA THR A 39 -9.14 -2.92 -11.92
C THR A 39 -9.25 -1.40 -11.96
N GLY A 40 -8.60 -0.74 -12.92
CA GLY A 40 -8.74 0.69 -13.17
C GLY A 40 -8.13 1.62 -12.11
N SER A 41 -7.25 1.12 -11.25
CA SER A 41 -6.72 1.87 -10.11
C SER A 41 -5.44 2.67 -10.40
N ILE A 42 -5.23 3.07 -11.64
CA ILE A 42 -4.14 4.01 -11.99
C ILE A 42 -4.80 5.36 -12.29
N GLY A 43 -5.04 6.13 -11.24
CA GLY A 43 -5.63 7.46 -11.38
C GLY A 43 -5.18 8.40 -10.26
N PRO A 44 -5.57 9.68 -10.31
CA PRO A 44 -5.22 10.73 -9.32
C PRO A 44 -5.51 10.32 -7.86
N SER A 45 -6.41 9.34 -7.67
CA SER A 45 -6.80 8.82 -6.36
C SER A 45 -5.65 8.14 -5.60
N ASN A 46 -4.71 7.50 -6.31
CA ASN A 46 -3.54 6.91 -5.67
C ASN A 46 -2.57 7.98 -5.14
N GLU A 47 -2.59 9.17 -5.72
CA GLU A 47 -1.76 10.30 -5.29
C GLU A 47 -2.21 10.83 -3.92
N GLU A 48 -3.50 11.08 -3.70
CA GLU A 48 -4.01 11.54 -2.41
C GLU A 48 -3.77 10.51 -1.28
N LEU A 49 -3.91 9.21 -1.58
CA LEU A 49 -3.61 8.17 -0.59
C LEU A 49 -2.12 8.11 -0.29
N SER A 50 -1.25 8.20 -1.30
CA SER A 50 0.21 8.18 -1.10
C SER A 50 0.69 9.42 -0.34
N GLU A 51 0.07 10.58 -0.60
CA GLU A 51 0.30 11.80 0.14
C GLU A 51 -0.05 11.62 1.62
N LEU A 52 -1.25 11.12 1.91
CA LEU A 52 -1.71 10.88 3.29
C LEU A 52 -0.81 9.87 4.03
N VAL A 53 -0.38 8.79 3.35
CA VAL A 53 0.52 7.77 3.94
C VAL A 53 1.85 8.41 4.32
N THR A 54 2.46 9.18 3.42
CA THR A 54 3.78 9.79 3.63
C THR A 54 3.74 10.94 4.62
N GLU A 55 2.67 11.74 4.65
CA GLU A 55 2.45 12.76 5.69
C GLU A 55 2.29 12.13 7.08
N THR A 56 1.48 11.06 7.18
CA THR A 56 1.29 10.33 8.44
C THR A 56 2.61 9.73 8.94
N ALA A 57 3.49 9.33 8.03
CA ALA A 57 4.80 8.77 8.35
C ALA A 57 5.80 9.79 8.89
N ARG A 58 5.64 11.10 8.62
CA ARG A 58 6.58 12.17 8.99
C ARG A 58 8.01 11.85 8.54
N LEU A 59 8.17 11.53 7.27
CA LEU A 59 9.41 10.96 6.72
C LEU A 59 10.66 11.85 6.89
N ASN A 60 10.46 13.16 6.97
CA ASN A 60 11.54 14.13 7.20
C ASN A 60 12.19 14.00 8.59
N GLU A 61 11.51 13.35 9.55
CA GLU A 61 12.00 13.12 10.91
C GLU A 61 12.68 11.74 11.05
N MET A 62 12.61 10.89 10.03
CA MET A 62 13.03 9.49 10.08
C MET A 62 14.44 9.30 9.54
N GLY A 63 15.29 8.60 10.28
CA GLY A 63 16.66 8.24 9.86
C GLY A 63 16.74 6.94 9.07
N THR A 64 15.78 6.03 9.28
CA THR A 64 15.70 4.74 8.57
C THR A 64 14.25 4.39 8.26
N VAL A 65 13.95 4.26 6.97
CA VAL A 65 12.60 3.96 6.45
C VAL A 65 12.66 2.67 5.62
N VAL A 66 11.73 1.76 5.85
CA VAL A 66 11.57 0.52 5.08
C VAL A 66 10.18 0.49 4.44
N GLU A 67 10.12 0.19 3.16
CA GLU A 67 8.86 -0.04 2.44
C GLU A 67 8.65 -1.54 2.22
N LEU A 68 7.47 -2.05 2.58
CA LEU A 68 7.07 -3.44 2.37
C LEU A 68 5.96 -3.52 1.32
N GLY A 69 6.29 -4.12 0.17
CA GLY A 69 5.40 -4.22 -0.98
C GLY A 69 5.38 -2.93 -1.79
N SER A 70 6.45 -2.64 -2.53
CA SER A 70 6.56 -1.41 -3.33
C SER A 70 5.62 -1.39 -4.55
N GLY A 71 5.19 -2.56 -5.02
CA GLY A 71 4.27 -2.66 -6.15
C GLY A 71 4.81 -1.97 -7.40
N THR A 72 4.07 -1.00 -7.92
CA THR A 72 4.48 -0.22 -9.10
C THR A 72 5.31 1.03 -8.76
N GLY A 73 5.71 1.20 -7.50
CA GLY A 73 6.57 2.29 -7.05
C GLY A 73 5.88 3.63 -6.76
N VAL A 74 4.55 3.67 -6.70
CA VAL A 74 3.80 4.93 -6.44
C VAL A 74 4.12 5.49 -5.05
N PHE A 75 4.11 4.65 -4.03
CA PHE A 75 4.50 5.07 -2.68
C PHE A 75 6.01 5.31 -2.59
N THR A 76 6.83 4.46 -3.23
CA THR A 76 8.28 4.63 -3.30
C THR A 76 8.67 6.01 -3.78
N GLU A 77 8.06 6.49 -4.86
CA GLU A 77 8.29 7.83 -5.42
C GLU A 77 8.01 8.93 -4.39
N LYS A 78 6.85 8.88 -3.72
CA LYS A 78 6.49 9.84 -2.68
C LYS A 78 7.36 9.75 -1.42
N ILE A 79 7.83 8.55 -1.08
CA ILE A 79 8.78 8.37 0.03
C ILE A 79 10.11 9.04 -0.30
N LEU A 80 10.62 8.84 -1.51
CA LEU A 80 11.88 9.45 -1.96
C LEU A 80 11.81 10.97 -2.02
N GLU A 81 10.64 11.54 -2.40
CA GLU A 81 10.42 12.98 -2.40
C GLU A 81 10.44 13.60 -0.99
N LYS A 82 9.92 12.88 0.01
CA LYS A 82 9.64 13.44 1.35
C LYS A 82 10.60 13.01 2.45
N LYS A 83 11.36 11.93 2.25
CA LYS A 83 12.35 11.50 3.26
C LYS A 83 13.48 12.52 3.38
N SER A 84 14.11 12.58 4.55
CA SER A 84 15.38 13.29 4.66
C SER A 84 16.42 12.76 3.65
N PRO A 85 17.22 13.61 3.00
CA PRO A 85 18.29 13.16 2.09
C PRO A 85 19.23 12.13 2.75
N GLU A 86 19.54 12.31 4.04
CA GLU A 86 20.43 11.43 4.80
C GLU A 86 19.74 10.15 5.31
N ALA A 87 18.42 10.05 5.18
CA ALA A 87 17.71 8.87 5.65
C ALA A 87 18.00 7.66 4.78
N LEU A 88 18.37 6.54 5.41
CA LEU A 88 18.40 5.24 4.77
C LEU A 88 16.99 4.87 4.34
N PHE A 89 16.86 4.46 3.09
CA PHE A 89 15.62 3.93 2.53
C PHE A 89 15.91 2.69 1.69
N PHE A 90 15.10 1.66 1.86
CA PHE A 90 14.99 0.56 0.91
C PHE A 90 13.57 -0.01 0.90
N ALA A 91 13.21 -0.64 -0.21
CA ALA A 91 11.96 -1.34 -0.40
C ALA A 91 12.18 -2.86 -0.53
N ILE A 92 11.21 -3.64 -0.09
CA ILE A 92 11.16 -5.10 -0.27
C ILE A 92 9.89 -5.45 -1.02
N GLU A 93 10.04 -6.15 -2.15
CA GLU A 93 8.93 -6.59 -2.98
C GLU A 93 9.18 -8.04 -3.42
N ILE A 94 8.16 -8.89 -3.29
CA ILE A 94 8.30 -10.32 -3.62
C ILE A 94 8.07 -10.62 -5.10
N ASN A 95 7.25 -9.80 -5.76
CA ASN A 95 6.90 -9.99 -7.17
C ASN A 95 8.00 -9.40 -8.07
N PRO A 96 8.63 -10.22 -8.96
CA PRO A 96 9.69 -9.75 -9.84
C PRO A 96 9.23 -8.63 -10.79
N GLU A 97 8.02 -8.70 -11.33
CA GLU A 97 7.50 -7.68 -12.25
C GLU A 97 7.31 -6.34 -11.54
N PHE A 98 6.85 -6.37 -10.29
CA PHE A 98 6.72 -5.17 -9.48
C PHE A 98 8.07 -4.61 -9.02
N CYS A 99 9.06 -5.46 -8.74
CA CYS A 99 10.42 -4.99 -8.50
C CYS A 99 10.95 -4.19 -9.69
N GLU A 100 10.80 -4.71 -10.91
CA GLU A 100 11.26 -4.01 -12.12
C GLU A 100 10.42 -2.74 -12.39
N ALA A 101 9.13 -2.77 -12.15
CA ALA A 101 8.28 -1.59 -12.26
C ALA A 101 8.70 -0.47 -11.29
N THR A 102 8.97 -0.83 -10.02
CA THR A 102 9.47 0.12 -9.02
C THR A 102 10.84 0.69 -9.41
N LYS A 103 11.79 -0.14 -9.83
CA LYS A 103 13.12 0.32 -10.27
C LYS A 103 13.03 1.23 -11.49
N SER A 104 12.15 0.92 -12.44
CA SER A 104 11.92 1.75 -13.62
C SER A 104 11.34 3.12 -13.26
N ARG A 105 10.40 3.19 -12.33
CA ARG A 105 9.79 4.44 -11.84
C ARG A 105 10.74 5.24 -10.95
N CYS A 106 11.47 4.56 -10.09
CA CYS A 106 12.32 5.13 -9.05
C CYS A 106 13.75 4.56 -9.16
N PRO A 107 14.56 4.96 -10.18
CA PRO A 107 15.88 4.38 -10.40
C PRO A 107 16.87 4.56 -9.24
N SER A 108 16.63 5.56 -8.38
CA SER A 108 17.44 5.80 -7.17
C SER A 108 17.06 4.94 -5.97
N ALA A 109 15.94 4.18 -6.05
CA ALA A 109 15.49 3.34 -4.95
C ALA A 109 16.29 2.03 -4.89
N THR A 110 16.72 1.67 -3.68
CA THR A 110 17.18 0.30 -3.42
C THR A 110 15.98 -0.61 -3.23
N VAL A 111 15.78 -1.56 -4.14
CA VAL A 111 14.66 -2.51 -4.10
C VAL A 111 15.18 -3.93 -4.04
N TYR A 112 14.87 -4.63 -2.96
CA TYR A 112 15.20 -6.04 -2.76
C TYR A 112 14.03 -6.93 -3.18
N ARG A 113 14.33 -7.91 -4.03
CA ARG A 113 13.37 -8.95 -4.40
C ARG A 113 13.41 -10.05 -3.36
N ASP A 114 12.57 -9.97 -2.34
CA ASP A 114 12.52 -10.96 -1.25
C ASP A 114 11.17 -10.88 -0.51
N SER A 115 10.95 -11.80 0.43
CA SER A 115 9.86 -11.73 1.39
C SER A 115 10.08 -10.60 2.38
N ALA A 116 9.00 -9.89 2.74
CA ALA A 116 9.01 -8.90 3.81
C ALA A 116 9.43 -9.48 5.18
N GLU A 117 9.31 -10.79 5.38
CA GLU A 117 9.78 -11.48 6.58
C GLU A 117 11.32 -11.37 6.75
N ASN A 118 12.05 -11.11 5.65
CA ASN A 118 13.52 -11.01 5.66
C ASN A 118 14.05 -9.57 5.87
N MET A 119 13.18 -8.61 6.25
CA MET A 119 13.59 -7.20 6.38
C MET A 119 14.75 -6.97 7.35
N LYS A 120 14.86 -7.76 8.41
CA LYS A 120 15.96 -7.69 9.38
C LYS A 120 17.32 -7.91 8.71
N LYS A 121 17.44 -8.91 7.83
CA LYS A 121 18.65 -9.20 7.04
C LYS A 121 19.12 -7.96 6.26
N TYR A 122 18.19 -7.22 5.66
CA TYR A 122 18.53 -6.04 4.87
C TYR A 122 18.88 -4.84 5.73
N LEU A 123 18.25 -4.66 6.89
CA LEU A 123 18.70 -3.68 7.87
C LEU A 123 20.16 -3.95 8.29
N GLU A 124 20.48 -5.19 8.63
CA GLU A 124 21.85 -5.61 9.00
C GLU A 124 22.86 -5.37 7.88
N GLN A 125 22.50 -5.61 6.61
CA GLN A 125 23.36 -5.30 5.45
C GLN A 125 23.68 -3.80 5.34
N HIS A 126 22.80 -2.94 5.81
CA HIS A 126 23.01 -1.49 5.89
C HIS A 126 23.60 -1.01 7.23
N GLY A 127 24.07 -1.95 8.07
CA GLY A 127 24.64 -1.62 9.38
C GLY A 127 23.61 -1.07 10.38
N LYS A 128 22.35 -1.48 10.26
CA LYS A 128 21.25 -1.09 11.15
C LYS A 128 20.63 -2.33 11.82
N ASP A 129 20.29 -2.19 13.10
CA ASP A 129 19.56 -3.24 13.85
C ASP A 129 18.05 -2.96 13.88
N SER A 130 17.65 -1.72 13.58
CA SER A 130 16.27 -1.27 13.69
C SER A 130 15.98 -0.12 12.73
N CYS A 131 14.69 0.20 12.55
CA CYS A 131 14.22 1.31 11.73
C CYS A 131 13.24 2.21 12.49
N ASP A 132 13.10 3.45 12.01
CA ASP A 132 12.21 4.44 12.61
C ASP A 132 10.78 4.31 12.05
N CYS A 133 10.66 3.95 10.76
CA CYS A 133 9.36 3.87 10.09
C CYS A 133 9.32 2.69 9.13
N ILE A 134 8.20 1.98 9.14
CA ILE A 134 7.86 0.97 8.13
C ILE A 134 6.58 1.41 7.42
N ILE A 135 6.63 1.56 6.10
CA ILE A 135 5.47 1.79 5.25
C ILE A 135 5.10 0.47 4.59
N SER A 136 3.89 -0.02 4.84
CA SER A 136 3.44 -1.33 4.36
C SER A 136 2.24 -1.22 3.43
N SER A 137 2.43 -1.64 2.18
CA SER A 137 1.37 -1.82 1.20
C SER A 137 0.92 -3.29 1.08
N LEU A 138 1.28 -4.11 2.06
CA LEU A 138 0.95 -5.53 2.07
C LEU A 138 -0.56 -5.77 2.22
N PRO A 139 -1.09 -6.83 1.59
CA PRO A 139 -2.53 -7.12 1.54
C PRO A 139 -3.03 -7.80 2.83
N TRP A 140 -3.02 -7.11 3.95
CA TRP A 140 -3.36 -7.63 5.27
C TRP A 140 -4.72 -8.33 5.35
N ALA A 141 -5.71 -7.89 4.57
CA ALA A 141 -7.04 -8.49 4.52
C ALA A 141 -7.07 -9.87 3.83
N VAL A 142 -6.03 -10.20 3.05
CA VAL A 142 -5.92 -11.44 2.26
C VAL A 142 -5.06 -12.48 2.96
N PHE A 143 -4.11 -12.06 3.78
CA PHE A 143 -3.24 -12.95 4.52
C PHE A 143 -4.00 -13.80 5.54
N ASP A 144 -3.61 -15.07 5.66
CA ASP A 144 -4.03 -15.91 6.77
C ASP A 144 -3.44 -15.42 8.11
N HIS A 145 -3.96 -15.98 9.19
CA HIS A 145 -3.59 -15.56 10.54
C HIS A 145 -2.09 -15.75 10.83
N GLY A 146 -1.53 -16.89 10.41
CA GLY A 146 -0.11 -17.20 10.63
C GLY A 146 0.80 -16.23 9.93
N THR A 147 0.47 -15.87 8.68
CA THR A 147 1.24 -14.89 7.90
C THR A 147 1.15 -13.49 8.52
N GLN A 148 -0.05 -13.07 8.97
CA GLN A 148 -0.19 -11.78 9.68
C GLN A 148 0.68 -11.75 10.95
N ASP A 149 0.68 -12.82 11.73
CA ASP A 149 1.44 -12.88 12.99
C ASP A 149 2.95 -12.86 12.74
N ARG A 150 3.46 -13.67 11.79
CA ARG A 150 4.89 -13.66 11.45
C ARG A 150 5.36 -12.28 11.00
N LEU A 151 4.65 -11.67 10.06
CA LEU A 151 5.00 -10.33 9.55
C LEU A 151 4.93 -9.27 10.64
N LEU A 152 3.88 -9.25 11.45
CA LEU A 152 3.75 -8.28 12.54
C LEU A 152 4.80 -8.49 13.64
N ASN A 153 5.26 -9.73 13.88
CA ASN A 153 6.35 -9.99 14.81
C ASN A 153 7.67 -9.42 14.27
N VAL A 154 8.01 -9.70 13.02
CA VAL A 154 9.24 -9.15 12.42
C VAL A 154 9.20 -7.62 12.37
N ILE A 155 8.06 -7.01 12.00
CA ILE A 155 7.87 -5.55 12.02
C ILE A 155 8.12 -5.01 13.43
N TRP A 156 7.50 -5.62 14.44
CA TRP A 156 7.69 -5.20 15.84
C TRP A 156 9.14 -5.30 16.27
N ASP A 157 9.81 -6.39 15.96
CA ASP A 157 11.18 -6.66 16.39
C ASP A 157 12.16 -5.62 15.83
N VAL A 158 11.98 -5.18 14.59
CA VAL A 158 12.90 -4.24 13.93
C VAL A 158 12.51 -2.77 14.12
N LEU A 159 11.30 -2.45 14.57
CA LEU A 159 10.95 -1.08 14.90
C LEU A 159 11.64 -0.64 16.20
N LYS A 160 12.20 0.57 16.21
CA LYS A 160 12.69 1.24 17.44
C LYS A 160 11.53 1.49 18.41
N PRO A 161 11.78 1.62 19.72
CA PRO A 161 10.81 2.23 20.63
C PRO A 161 10.39 3.62 20.10
N GLY A 162 9.08 3.88 20.03
CA GLY A 162 8.51 5.09 19.40
C GLY A 162 8.53 5.08 17.86
N GLY A 163 9.10 4.05 17.24
CA GLY A 163 9.03 3.84 15.80
C GLY A 163 7.61 3.44 15.37
N ARG A 164 7.30 3.65 14.11
CA ARG A 164 5.93 3.48 13.62
C ARG A 164 5.80 2.63 12.37
N MET A 165 4.72 1.86 12.31
CA MET A 165 4.25 1.20 11.11
C MET A 165 3.09 2.01 10.52
N ILE A 166 3.20 2.39 9.26
CA ILE A 166 2.14 3.03 8.48
C ILE A 166 1.63 2.03 7.45
N THR A 167 0.34 1.82 7.41
CA THR A 167 -0.29 0.98 6.38
C THR A 167 -1.67 1.51 6.05
N PHE A 168 -2.18 1.17 4.87
CA PHE A 168 -3.53 1.54 4.49
C PHE A 168 -4.44 0.32 4.39
N SER A 169 -5.73 0.58 4.41
CA SER A 169 -6.77 -0.45 4.25
C SER A 169 -7.94 0.15 3.49
N TYR A 170 -8.53 -0.64 2.59
CA TYR A 170 -9.76 -0.24 1.91
C TYR A 170 -10.96 -0.35 2.84
N SER A 171 -11.88 0.62 2.77
CA SER A 171 -13.08 0.63 3.63
C SER A 171 -13.92 -0.64 3.47
N ILE A 172 -14.02 -1.18 2.25
CA ILE A 172 -14.72 -2.44 1.97
C ILE A 172 -14.06 -3.65 2.65
N SER A 173 -12.75 -3.62 2.85
CA SER A 173 -12.04 -4.74 3.51
C SER A 173 -12.42 -4.91 4.97
N MET A 174 -12.99 -3.89 5.62
CA MET A 174 -13.45 -3.98 7.00
C MET A 174 -14.54 -5.03 7.23
N MET A 175 -15.20 -5.48 6.15
CA MET A 175 -16.18 -6.58 6.21
C MET A 175 -15.51 -7.97 6.25
N VAL A 176 -14.22 -8.04 5.87
CA VAL A 176 -13.47 -9.31 5.80
C VAL A 176 -12.93 -9.70 7.18
N PRO A 177 -13.14 -10.95 7.64
CA PRO A 177 -12.69 -11.41 8.96
C PRO A 177 -11.20 -11.17 9.21
N ASN A 178 -10.34 -11.46 8.23
CA ASN A 178 -8.88 -11.28 8.34
C ASN A 178 -8.48 -9.80 8.54
N ALA A 179 -9.20 -8.85 7.92
CA ALA A 179 -8.95 -7.42 8.15
C ALA A 179 -9.36 -6.98 9.57
N ARG A 180 -10.45 -7.53 10.11
CA ARG A 180 -10.86 -7.27 11.51
C ARG A 180 -9.84 -7.83 12.48
N ARG A 181 -9.36 -9.05 12.23
CA ARG A 181 -8.31 -9.66 13.04
C ARG A 181 -7.02 -8.83 13.00
N PHE A 182 -6.56 -8.45 11.81
CA PHE A 182 -5.39 -7.59 11.65
C PHE A 182 -5.49 -6.31 12.50
N ARG A 183 -6.64 -5.61 12.42
CA ARG A 183 -6.89 -4.42 13.26
C ARG A 183 -6.84 -4.72 14.75
N SER A 184 -7.41 -5.84 15.18
CA SER A 184 -7.35 -6.27 16.59
C SER A 184 -5.93 -6.57 17.03
N THR A 185 -5.16 -7.28 16.20
CA THR A 185 -3.76 -7.62 16.48
C THR A 185 -2.89 -6.36 16.55
N LEU A 186 -3.08 -5.38 15.65
CA LEU A 186 -2.40 -4.09 15.73
C LEU A 186 -2.64 -3.42 17.07
N ARG A 187 -3.91 -3.32 17.50
CA ARG A 187 -4.28 -2.66 18.76
C ARG A 187 -3.76 -3.36 20.01
N ASN A 188 -3.60 -4.67 19.95
CA ASN A 188 -3.08 -5.44 21.08
C ASN A 188 -1.56 -5.43 21.14
N LYS A 189 -0.88 -5.22 20.00
CA LYS A 189 0.57 -5.31 19.90
C LYS A 189 1.25 -3.95 20.00
N PHE A 190 0.65 -2.89 19.44
CA PHE A 190 1.22 -1.56 19.39
C PHE A 190 0.68 -0.67 20.51
N THR A 191 1.51 0.24 21.00
CA THR A 191 1.20 1.17 22.11
C THR A 191 0.08 2.13 21.71
N SER A 192 0.09 2.59 20.46
CA SER A 192 -0.92 3.49 19.89
C SER A 192 -1.27 3.06 18.47
N VAL A 193 -2.56 3.06 18.15
CA VAL A 193 -3.05 2.81 16.79
C VAL A 193 -4.08 3.85 16.41
N VAL A 194 -3.68 4.76 15.54
CA VAL A 194 -4.53 5.83 15.01
C VAL A 194 -5.02 5.45 13.62
N LYS A 195 -6.29 5.72 13.35
CA LYS A 195 -6.91 5.61 12.02
C LYS A 195 -7.18 6.98 11.46
N SER A 196 -6.75 7.25 10.23
CA SER A 196 -7.04 8.51 9.52
C SER A 196 -8.51 8.66 9.14
N LYS A 197 -8.89 9.84 8.61
CA LYS A 197 -10.09 10.00 7.79
C LYS A 197 -10.00 9.12 6.55
N THR A 198 -11.16 8.76 5.99
CA THR A 198 -11.23 8.00 4.75
C THR A 198 -11.00 8.91 3.55
N VAL A 199 -10.11 8.50 2.66
CA VAL A 199 -9.88 9.11 1.34
C VAL A 199 -10.93 8.56 0.39
N TRP A 200 -11.96 9.35 0.14
CA TRP A 200 -13.12 8.95 -0.69
C TRP A 200 -12.84 9.04 -2.18
N SER A 201 -11.89 9.89 -2.58
CA SER A 201 -11.38 10.00 -3.96
C SER A 201 -10.60 8.77 -4.41
N ASN A 202 -10.08 7.99 -3.46
CA ASN A 202 -9.48 6.69 -3.75
C ASN A 202 -10.57 5.65 -4.07
N PHE A 203 -10.39 4.88 -5.13
CA PHE A 203 -11.33 3.81 -5.48
C PHE A 203 -10.66 2.44 -5.45
N PRO A 204 -11.08 1.54 -4.52
CA PRO A 204 -12.08 1.75 -3.45
C PRO A 204 -11.61 2.74 -2.39
N PRO A 205 -12.54 3.42 -1.66
CA PRO A 205 -12.20 4.32 -0.58
C PRO A 205 -11.26 3.66 0.44
N ALA A 206 -10.23 4.38 0.86
CA ALA A 206 -9.17 3.86 1.73
C ALA A 206 -8.90 4.79 2.91
N PHE A 207 -8.26 4.26 3.94
CA PHE A 207 -7.79 5.01 5.10
C PHE A 207 -6.45 4.44 5.57
N VAL A 208 -5.73 5.22 6.35
CA VAL A 208 -4.39 4.88 6.85
C VAL A 208 -4.45 4.51 8.33
N TYR A 209 -3.71 3.48 8.71
CA TYR A 209 -3.36 3.19 10.09
C TYR A 209 -1.93 3.66 10.37
N SER A 210 -1.74 4.34 11.49
CA SER A 210 -0.45 4.59 12.12
C SER A 210 -0.41 3.81 13.42
N ALA A 211 0.53 2.87 13.53
CA ALA A 211 0.72 2.03 14.70
C ALA A 211 2.12 2.29 15.27
N GLU A 212 2.21 2.75 16.53
CA GLU A 212 3.45 3.12 17.22
C GLU A 212 3.87 2.04 18.22
N LYS A 213 5.16 1.69 18.21
CA LYS A 213 5.77 0.71 19.14
C LYS A 213 6.04 1.29 20.51
#